data_5769109385c624146cff7b1265f8b00f
#
_entry.id   5769109385c624146cff7b1265f8b00f
#
_cell.length_a   1.000
_cell.length_b   1.000
_cell.length_c   1.000
_cell.angle_alpha   90.00
_cell.angle_beta   90.00
_cell.angle_gamma   90.00
#
_symmetry.space_group_name_H-M   'P 1'
#
loop_
_entity.id
_entity.type
_entity.pdbx_description
1 polymer ?
#
loop_
_entity_poly.entity_id
_entity_poly.type
_entity_poly.pdbx_seq_one_letter_code
_entity_poly.pdbx_strand_id
1 'polypeptide(L)'
;MLMTERRRFDRFSIPQPIRTSLGASPAYVVDASISGIGVLQHAEAPKVGSTCRLMFHSEFGPITLECEVARSAVKDGTIQTGLRIVAADTQSDARLRTLVMSLAVPSAKQVH
;
A
#
# COMPACT_ATOMS: atom_id res chain seq x y z
N MET A 1 10.18 24.05 -6.74
CA MET A 1 9.96 23.89 -5.33
C MET A 1 8.81 23.01 -5.02
N LEU A 2 7.65 23.38 -5.51
CA LEU A 2 6.49 22.59 -5.22
C LEU A 2 6.57 21.20 -5.76
N MET A 3 7.28 21.05 -6.83
CA MET A 3 7.41 19.74 -7.42
C MET A 3 8.11 18.78 -6.50
N THR A 4 9.01 19.31 -5.72
CA THR A 4 9.76 18.48 -4.81
C THR A 4 8.88 17.80 -3.79
N GLU A 5 7.84 18.49 -3.40
CA GLU A 5 6.98 17.94 -2.38
C GLU A 5 6.21 16.73 -2.81
N ARG A 6 5.92 16.64 -4.09
CA ARG A 6 5.19 15.52 -4.57
C ARG A 6 5.97 14.24 -4.43
N ARG A 7 7.27 14.35 -4.34
CA ARG A 7 8.11 13.17 -4.26
C ARG A 7 8.43 12.74 -2.85
N ARG A 8 7.93 13.47 -1.88
CA ARG A 8 8.17 13.12 -0.51
C ARG A 8 7.57 11.78 -0.16
N PHE A 9 6.53 11.39 -0.87
CA PHE A 9 5.83 10.15 -0.57
C PHE A 9 5.94 9.21 -1.74
N ASP A 10 7.18 8.97 -2.15
CA ASP A 10 7.42 8.05 -3.24
C ASP A 10 6.86 6.69 -2.91
N ARG A 11 6.36 6.03 -3.93
CA ARG A 11 5.75 4.73 -3.81
C ARG A 11 6.71 3.68 -4.33
N PHE A 12 6.86 2.61 -3.58
CA PHE A 12 7.81 1.56 -3.92
C PHE A 12 7.08 0.25 -4.15
N SER A 13 7.45 -0.45 -5.21
CA SER A 13 6.87 -1.75 -5.50
C SER A 13 7.33 -2.78 -4.49
N ILE A 14 6.41 -3.66 -4.12
CA ILE A 14 6.72 -4.76 -3.22
C ILE A 14 7.08 -5.96 -4.11
N PRO A 15 8.30 -6.48 -4.01
CA PRO A 15 8.74 -7.56 -4.90
C PRO A 15 7.84 -8.78 -4.84
N GLN A 16 7.36 -9.11 -3.66
CA GLN A 16 6.43 -10.22 -3.51
C GLN A 16 5.15 -9.67 -2.90
N PRO A 17 4.09 -9.55 -3.71
CA PRO A 17 2.83 -9.00 -3.21
C PRO A 17 2.37 -9.70 -1.95
N ILE A 18 1.79 -8.93 -1.05
CA ILE A 18 1.38 -9.43 0.25
C ILE A 18 -0.12 -9.67 0.26
N ARG A 19 -0.52 -10.86 0.63
CA ARG A 19 -1.94 -11.19 0.68
C ARG A 19 -2.67 -10.36 1.71
N THR A 20 -3.87 -9.93 1.34
CA THR A 20 -4.73 -9.16 2.22
C THR A 20 -6.17 -9.34 1.75
N SER A 21 -7.07 -8.59 2.30
CA SER A 21 -8.42 -8.51 1.78
C SER A 21 -8.85 -7.05 1.81
N LEU A 22 -9.65 -6.70 0.84
CA LEU A 22 -10.19 -5.37 0.74
C LEU A 22 -11.70 -5.53 0.82
N GLY A 23 -12.27 -5.19 1.97
CA GLY A 23 -13.63 -5.57 2.24
C GLY A 23 -13.69 -7.08 2.35
N ALA A 24 -14.59 -7.69 1.60
CA ALA A 24 -14.74 -9.14 1.61
C ALA A 24 -13.94 -9.81 0.51
N SER A 25 -13.21 -9.04 -0.31
CA SER A 25 -12.53 -9.59 -1.48
C SER A 25 -11.06 -9.83 -1.20
N PRO A 26 -10.52 -10.97 -1.65
CA PRO A 26 -9.08 -11.21 -1.56
C PRO A 26 -8.34 -10.18 -2.41
N ALA A 27 -7.19 -9.76 -1.93
CA ALA A 27 -6.41 -8.74 -2.60
C ALA A 27 -4.94 -8.92 -2.30
N TYR A 28 -4.11 -8.14 -3.00
CA TYR A 28 -2.65 -8.20 -2.81
C TYR A 28 -2.11 -6.78 -2.73
N VAL A 29 -1.30 -6.55 -1.70
CA VAL A 29 -0.61 -5.27 -1.58
C VAL A 29 0.60 -5.33 -2.50
N VAL A 30 0.66 -4.44 -3.46
CA VAL A 30 1.71 -4.47 -4.48
C VAL A 30 2.66 -3.29 -4.44
N ASP A 31 2.28 -2.20 -3.79
CA ASP A 31 3.21 -1.11 -3.58
C ASP A 31 2.81 -0.34 -2.33
N ALA A 32 3.74 0.41 -1.81
CA ALA A 32 3.53 1.12 -0.56
C ALA A 32 4.35 2.41 -0.50
N SER A 33 3.77 3.39 0.18
CA SER A 33 4.46 4.61 0.56
C SER A 33 4.00 4.92 1.98
N ILE A 34 4.55 5.97 2.57
CA ILE A 34 4.12 6.32 3.93
C ILE A 34 2.74 6.97 3.93
N SER A 35 2.19 7.29 2.77
CA SER A 35 0.87 7.92 2.70
C SER A 35 -0.17 7.10 1.97
N GLY A 36 0.23 6.01 1.31
CA GLY A 36 -0.73 5.24 0.52
C GLY A 36 -0.27 3.84 0.20
N ILE A 37 -1.23 3.03 -0.19
CA ILE A 37 -1.01 1.62 -0.50
C ILE A 37 -1.66 1.31 -1.84
N GLY A 38 -0.96 0.56 -2.67
CA GLY A 38 -1.53 0.06 -3.92
C GLY A 38 -1.94 -1.38 -3.77
N VAL A 39 -3.12 -1.71 -4.24
CA VAL A 39 -3.71 -3.03 -4.07
C VAL A 39 -4.24 -3.55 -5.40
N LEU A 40 -4.06 -4.84 -5.65
CA LEU A 40 -4.64 -5.52 -6.80
C LEU A 40 -5.69 -6.50 -6.33
N GLN A 41 -6.80 -6.58 -7.07
CA GLN A 41 -7.85 -7.54 -6.78
C GLN A 41 -8.58 -7.89 -8.06
N HIS A 42 -9.35 -8.97 -8.02
CA HIS A 42 -10.12 -9.41 -9.19
C HIS A 42 -11.61 -9.25 -9.00
N ALA A 43 -12.01 -8.76 -7.85
CA ALA A 43 -13.41 -8.60 -7.56
C ALA A 43 -13.87 -7.23 -8.00
N GLU A 44 -15.10 -6.92 -7.62
CA GLU A 44 -15.71 -5.67 -7.96
C GLU A 44 -14.90 -4.48 -7.43
N ALA A 45 -14.80 -3.45 -8.22
CA ALA A 45 -14.03 -2.28 -7.84
C ALA A 45 -14.66 -1.56 -6.65
N PRO A 46 -13.87 -1.17 -5.66
CA PRO A 46 -14.41 -0.41 -4.54
C PRO A 46 -14.77 0.99 -4.98
N LYS A 47 -15.69 1.59 -4.27
CA LYS A 47 -16.17 2.91 -4.61
C LYS A 47 -15.17 3.96 -4.16
N VAL A 48 -14.77 4.82 -5.09
CA VAL A 48 -13.85 5.92 -4.77
C VAL A 48 -14.49 6.81 -3.70
N GLY A 49 -13.71 7.17 -2.70
CA GLY A 49 -14.19 7.98 -1.60
C GLY A 49 -14.66 7.17 -0.40
N SER A 50 -14.89 5.87 -0.59
CA SER A 50 -15.32 5.04 0.54
C SER A 50 -14.12 4.74 1.43
N THR A 51 -14.39 4.39 2.69
CA THR A 51 -13.34 4.06 3.64
C THR A 51 -13.29 2.56 3.83
N CYS A 52 -12.11 2.08 4.20
CA CYS A 52 -11.94 0.67 4.47
C CYS A 52 -10.78 0.48 5.42
N ARG A 53 -10.77 -0.67 6.06
CA ARG A 53 -9.66 -1.07 6.91
C ARG A 53 -8.86 -2.11 6.16
N LEU A 54 -7.55 -1.90 6.10
CA LEU A 54 -6.65 -2.82 5.43
C LEU A 54 -5.71 -3.41 6.45
N MET A 55 -5.58 -4.72 6.47
CA MET A 55 -4.65 -5.38 7.37
C MET A 55 -3.87 -6.40 6.60
N PHE A 56 -2.56 -6.36 6.74
CA PHE A 56 -1.68 -7.34 6.10
C PHE A 56 -0.46 -7.60 6.99
N HIS A 57 0.19 -8.73 6.73
CA HIS A 57 1.33 -9.15 7.53
C HIS A 57 2.61 -8.92 6.75
N SER A 58 3.37 -7.92 7.18
CA SER A 58 4.68 -7.65 6.59
C SER A 58 5.73 -8.46 7.34
N GLU A 59 6.93 -8.47 6.82
CA GLU A 59 8.02 -9.14 7.52
C GLU A 59 8.35 -8.44 8.83
N PHE A 60 7.83 -7.25 9.04
CA PHE A 60 8.06 -6.52 10.28
C PHE A 60 6.88 -6.61 11.24
N GLY A 61 5.90 -7.43 10.90
CA GLY A 61 4.73 -7.65 11.73
C GLY A 61 3.45 -7.16 11.06
N PRO A 62 2.32 -7.37 11.72
CA PRO A 62 1.04 -6.97 11.15
C PRO A 62 0.89 -5.46 11.10
N ILE A 63 0.29 -4.98 10.02
CA ILE A 63 0.03 -3.57 9.79
C ILE A 63 -1.45 -3.41 9.53
N THR A 64 -2.10 -2.56 10.32
CA THR A 64 -3.52 -2.26 10.17
C THR A 64 -3.69 -0.78 9.90
N LEU A 65 -4.35 -0.46 8.79
CA LEU A 65 -4.49 0.91 8.34
C LEU A 65 -5.95 1.24 8.08
N GLU A 66 -6.35 2.46 8.44
CA GLU A 66 -7.64 2.98 8.04
C GLU A 66 -7.38 3.77 6.77
N CYS A 67 -8.09 3.44 5.71
CA CYS A 67 -7.81 3.99 4.40
C CYS A 67 -9.05 4.54 3.73
N GLU A 68 -8.81 5.39 2.75
CA GLU A 68 -9.86 5.88 1.88
C GLU A 68 -9.48 5.50 0.45
N VAL A 69 -10.45 5.03 -0.33
CA VAL A 69 -10.21 4.66 -1.71
C VAL A 69 -10.01 5.94 -2.51
N ALA A 70 -8.79 6.17 -2.97
CA ALA A 70 -8.45 7.38 -3.71
C ALA A 70 -8.71 7.22 -5.19
N ARG A 71 -8.50 6.02 -5.71
CA ARG A 71 -8.75 5.76 -7.13
C ARG A 71 -8.86 4.26 -7.33
N SER A 72 -9.47 3.89 -8.45
CA SER A 72 -9.64 2.50 -8.80
C SER A 72 -9.74 2.42 -10.30
N ALA A 73 -9.03 1.47 -10.91
CA ALA A 73 -9.03 1.32 -12.35
C ALA A 73 -8.95 -0.15 -12.70
N VAL A 74 -9.64 -0.52 -13.77
CA VAL A 74 -9.59 -1.88 -14.28
C VAL A 74 -8.51 -1.94 -15.36
N LYS A 75 -7.63 -2.92 -15.27
CA LYS A 75 -6.59 -3.08 -16.25
C LYS A 75 -6.32 -4.57 -16.42
N ASP A 76 -6.52 -5.08 -17.63
CA ASP A 76 -6.25 -6.48 -17.95
C ASP A 76 -6.96 -7.45 -17.01
N GLY A 77 -8.22 -7.17 -16.71
CA GLY A 77 -9.00 -8.05 -15.86
C GLY A 77 -8.69 -7.95 -14.38
N THR A 78 -7.82 -7.03 -14.02
CA THR A 78 -7.42 -6.81 -12.63
C THR A 78 -7.83 -5.41 -12.22
N ILE A 79 -8.22 -5.25 -10.98
CA ILE A 79 -8.57 -3.94 -10.46
C ILE A 79 -7.41 -3.43 -9.64
N GLN A 80 -6.87 -2.28 -10.04
CA GLN A 80 -5.80 -1.61 -9.32
C GLN A 80 -6.41 -0.50 -8.51
N THR A 81 -6.27 -0.58 -7.20
CA THR A 81 -6.87 0.39 -6.29
C THR A 81 -5.77 1.10 -5.52
N GLY A 82 -5.85 2.43 -5.52
CA GLY A 82 -4.96 3.24 -4.72
C GLY A 82 -5.68 3.67 -3.46
N LEU A 83 -5.09 3.38 -2.31
CA LEU A 83 -5.66 3.69 -1.02
C LEU A 83 -4.84 4.79 -0.36
N ARG A 84 -5.51 5.80 0.16
CA ARG A 84 -4.86 6.85 0.92
C ARG A 84 -4.99 6.50 2.40
N ILE A 85 -3.89 6.56 3.13
CA ILE A 85 -3.91 6.22 4.54
C ILE A 85 -4.47 7.40 5.32
N VAL A 86 -5.52 7.13 6.09
CA VAL A 86 -6.16 8.16 6.90
C VAL A 86 -5.68 8.11 8.33
N ALA A 87 -5.49 6.90 8.85
CA ALA A 87 -5.07 6.74 10.23
C ALA A 87 -4.43 5.39 10.44
N ALA A 88 -3.56 5.30 11.42
CA ALA A 88 -2.93 4.05 11.81
C ALA A 88 -2.51 4.18 13.26
N ASP A 89 -2.52 3.06 13.99
CA ASP A 89 -2.00 3.11 15.35
C ASP A 89 -0.47 3.24 15.28
N THR A 90 0.12 3.58 16.42
CA THR A 90 1.55 3.84 16.49
C THR A 90 2.38 2.68 15.99
N GLN A 91 1.99 1.48 16.34
CA GLN A 91 2.75 0.30 15.98
C GLN A 91 2.66 0.02 14.48
N SER A 92 1.47 0.12 13.92
CA SER A 92 1.29 -0.09 12.49
C SER A 92 2.01 0.98 11.69
N ASP A 93 1.96 2.22 12.16
CA ASP A 93 2.67 3.30 11.49
C ASP A 93 4.17 3.05 11.47
N ALA A 94 4.72 2.63 12.59
CA ALA A 94 6.15 2.35 12.67
C ALA A 94 6.55 1.20 11.75
N ARG A 95 5.73 0.16 11.69
CA ARG A 95 6.01 -0.98 10.84
C ARG A 95 5.91 -0.61 9.37
N LEU A 96 4.94 0.24 9.03
CA LEU A 96 4.81 0.69 7.65
C LEU A 96 6.04 1.48 7.23
N ARG A 97 6.51 2.38 8.09
CA ARG A 97 7.70 3.17 7.77
C ARG A 97 8.91 2.28 7.59
N THR A 98 9.05 1.26 8.43
CA THR A 98 10.15 0.32 8.30
C THR A 98 10.06 -0.44 6.98
N LEU A 99 8.85 -0.87 6.61
CA LEU A 99 8.64 -1.55 5.35
C LEU A 99 9.04 -0.66 4.18
N VAL A 100 8.55 0.57 4.17
CA VAL A 100 8.84 1.50 3.08
C VAL A 100 10.34 1.77 2.99
N MET A 101 11.00 1.95 4.12
CA MET A 101 12.43 2.18 4.11
C MET A 101 13.19 0.98 3.57
N SER A 102 12.74 -0.22 3.89
CA SER A 102 13.41 -1.42 3.38
C SER A 102 13.27 -1.52 1.88
N LEU A 103 12.15 -1.06 1.33
CA LEU A 103 11.94 -1.09 -0.11
C LEU A 103 12.76 0.00 -0.81
N ALA A 104 13.06 1.06 -0.10
CA ALA A 104 13.75 2.20 -0.68
C ALA A 104 15.26 2.03 -0.69
N VAL A 105 15.79 0.94 -0.17
CA VAL A 105 17.24 0.73 -0.10
C VAL A 105 17.61 -0.51 -0.92
N PRO A 106 17.46 -0.45 -2.22
CA PRO A 106 17.73 -1.63 -3.05
C PRO A 106 19.21 -1.91 -3.18
N SER A 107 20.00 -0.89 -3.21
CA SER A 107 21.42 -1.08 -3.47
C SER A 107 22.10 -1.94 -2.42
N ALA A 108 21.67 -1.84 -1.19
CA ALA A 108 22.29 -2.60 -0.14
C ALA A 108 22.15 -4.09 -0.36
N LYS A 109 21.13 -4.49 -1.07
CA LYS A 109 20.91 -5.89 -1.32
C LYS A 109 21.59 -6.39 -2.56
N GLN A 110 22.01 -5.50 -3.38
CA GLN A 110 22.58 -5.88 -4.66
C GLN A 110 24.07 -5.86 -4.68
N VAL A 111 24.65 -5.53 -3.60
CA VAL A 111 26.08 -5.45 -3.52
C VAL A 111 26.74 -6.81 -3.60
N HIS A 112 26.01 -7.79 -3.64
CA HIS A 112 26.63 -9.10 -3.78
C HIS A 112 26.42 -9.68 -5.12
#